data_07288d1eeee1e6952f4b1958a81f7b08
#
_entry.id   07288d1eeee1e6952f4b1958a81f7b08
#
_cell.length_a   1.000
_cell.length_b   1.000
_cell.length_c   1.000
_cell.angle_alpha   90.00
_cell.angle_beta   90.00
_cell.angle_gamma   90.00
#
_symmetry.space_group_name_H-M   'P 1'
#
loop_
_entity.id
_entity.type
_entity.pdbx_description
1 polymer ?
#
loop_
_entity_poly.entity_id
_entity_poly.type
_entity_poly.pdbx_seq_one_letter_code
_entity_poly.pdbx_strand_id
1 'polypeptide(L)'
;MLSLSVWYKINKDFMRKERKDMDLTELRSQIDEIDSSIVDLYEKRMDISRQVAEYKIENGKQVFDKAREEEKIRKVKSLTHNDFNSHGIEELFEQIMSMSRKLQYQLLSERGSLNKLPFIQVDQLETEKARVVFQGAEGAYSQAAMHQYFGDRIDSFHVDTFRDAMIAIDEGSADYAVLPIENSTAGIVSEIYDLLVEFENYIVGEQIIKIEHCLMALPGTKLSDIKTVYSHPQSLMQSARYLNTHPWQQISMQNNAFAARKVAEEKDRTQAAIASEYAAKLYGLEILEKGVNQSSTNSTRFIIVT
;
A
#
# COMPACT_ATOMS: atom_id res chain seq x y z
N MET A 1 4.62 41.84 -38.47
CA MET A 1 4.80 40.54 -37.84
C MET A 1 5.57 40.72 -36.52
N LEU A 2 4.88 40.71 -35.40
CA LEU A 2 5.54 40.73 -34.08
C LEU A 2 6.27 39.40 -33.89
N SER A 3 7.54 39.43 -33.48
CA SER A 3 8.34 38.20 -33.32
C SER A 3 7.74 37.32 -32.24
N LEU A 4 7.84 35.97 -32.39
CA LEU A 4 7.38 34.98 -31.44
C LEU A 4 7.85 35.24 -29.98
N SER A 5 9.02 35.92 -29.85
CA SER A 5 9.58 36.29 -28.54
C SER A 5 8.79 37.42 -27.87
N VAL A 6 8.23 38.39 -28.64
CA VAL A 6 7.41 39.48 -28.12
C VAL A 6 6.03 38.97 -27.73
N TRP A 7 5.45 38.07 -28.53
CA TRP A 7 4.17 37.41 -28.20
C TRP A 7 4.25 36.55 -26.94
N TYR A 8 5.35 35.76 -26.78
CA TYR A 8 5.59 34.98 -25.59
C TYR A 8 5.78 35.82 -24.32
N LYS A 9 6.45 36.98 -24.45
CA LYS A 9 6.69 37.91 -23.35
C LYS A 9 5.40 38.61 -22.91
N ILE A 10 4.57 39.06 -23.87
CA ILE A 10 3.27 39.69 -23.61
C ILE A 10 2.30 38.65 -22.95
N ASN A 11 2.26 37.44 -23.43
CA ASN A 11 1.42 36.39 -22.86
C ASN A 11 1.88 35.98 -21.45
N LYS A 12 3.19 35.91 -21.22
CA LYS A 12 3.78 35.64 -19.90
C LYS A 12 3.52 36.77 -18.89
N ASP A 13 3.56 38.01 -19.34
CA ASP A 13 3.27 39.17 -18.49
C ASP A 13 1.77 39.34 -18.23
N PHE A 14 0.90 38.99 -19.19
CA PHE A 14 -0.55 38.95 -19.03
C PHE A 14 -0.95 37.86 -18.02
N MET A 15 -0.45 36.62 -18.20
CA MET A 15 -0.66 35.50 -17.25
C MET A 15 -0.07 35.75 -15.86
N ARG A 16 0.99 36.60 -15.78
CA ARG A 16 1.61 36.97 -14.51
C ARG A 16 0.82 38.12 -13.83
N LYS A 17 0.09 38.92 -14.59
CA LYS A 17 -0.75 40.02 -14.08
C LYS A 17 -2.06 39.45 -13.51
N GLU A 18 -2.70 38.47 -14.19
CA GLU A 18 -3.87 37.76 -13.65
C GLU A 18 -3.55 36.94 -12.39
N ARG A 19 -2.30 36.40 -12.24
CA ARG A 19 -1.86 35.74 -11.02
C ARG A 19 -1.53 36.68 -9.86
N LYS A 20 -1.36 37.97 -10.12
CA LYS A 20 -0.93 38.94 -9.09
C LYS A 20 -2.06 39.51 -8.25
N ASP A 21 -3.31 39.33 -8.67
CA ASP A 21 -4.50 39.82 -7.99
C ASP A 21 -5.29 38.75 -7.26
N MET A 22 -4.81 37.48 -7.22
CA MET A 22 -5.45 36.45 -6.39
C MET A 22 -4.94 36.53 -4.95
N ASP A 23 -5.81 36.97 -4.04
CA ASP A 23 -5.53 36.93 -2.60
C ASP A 23 -5.55 35.49 -2.09
N LEU A 24 -4.42 35.05 -1.51
CA LEU A 24 -4.30 33.71 -0.92
C LEU A 24 -5.38 33.46 0.15
N THR A 25 -5.80 34.51 0.83
CA THR A 25 -6.86 34.45 1.85
C THR A 25 -8.21 34.13 1.21
N GLU A 26 -8.52 34.71 0.08
CA GLU A 26 -9.73 34.43 -0.69
C GLU A 26 -9.74 33.01 -1.25
N LEU A 27 -8.60 32.53 -1.78
CA LEU A 27 -8.48 31.15 -2.26
C LEU A 27 -8.67 30.13 -1.12
N ARG A 28 -8.12 30.41 0.05
CA ARG A 28 -8.33 29.56 1.24
C ARG A 28 -9.78 29.54 1.67
N SER A 29 -10.46 30.70 1.68
CA SER A 29 -11.89 30.77 1.98
C SER A 29 -12.74 29.94 1.02
N GLN A 30 -12.41 29.95 -0.28
CA GLN A 30 -13.10 29.13 -1.26
C GLN A 30 -12.84 27.63 -1.03
N ILE A 31 -11.64 27.25 -0.60
CA ILE A 31 -11.34 25.86 -0.20
C ILE A 31 -12.16 25.47 1.03
N ASP A 32 -12.23 26.32 2.05
CA ASP A 32 -12.99 26.04 3.28
C ASP A 32 -14.50 25.86 3.00
N GLU A 33 -15.08 26.60 2.06
CA GLU A 33 -16.46 26.42 1.60
C GLU A 33 -16.67 25.09 0.89
N ILE A 34 -15.70 24.67 0.04
CA ILE A 34 -15.74 23.38 -0.64
C ILE A 34 -15.58 22.25 0.37
N ASP A 35 -14.65 22.36 1.32
CA ASP A 35 -14.42 21.36 2.37
C ASP A 35 -15.67 21.17 3.23
N SER A 36 -16.36 22.26 3.58
CA SER A 36 -17.63 22.20 4.28
C SER A 36 -18.68 21.43 3.49
N SER A 37 -18.75 21.65 2.18
CA SER A 37 -19.65 20.94 1.28
C SER A 37 -19.31 19.44 1.17
N ILE A 38 -18.02 19.09 1.16
CA ILE A 38 -17.54 17.70 1.16
C ILE A 38 -17.98 17.00 2.45
N VAL A 39 -17.84 17.66 3.62
CA VAL A 39 -18.30 17.11 4.90
C VAL A 39 -19.79 16.82 4.86
N ASP A 40 -20.61 17.77 4.45
CA ASP A 40 -22.06 17.61 4.34
C ASP A 40 -22.46 16.45 3.41
N LEU A 41 -21.78 16.31 2.28
CA LEU A 41 -22.03 15.24 1.32
C LEU A 41 -21.57 13.88 1.85
N TYR A 42 -20.45 13.85 2.58
CA TYR A 42 -19.96 12.65 3.23
C TYR A 42 -20.94 12.15 4.30
N GLU A 43 -21.43 13.02 5.18
CA GLU A 43 -22.39 12.67 6.22
C GLU A 43 -23.69 12.12 5.61
N LYS A 44 -24.25 12.79 4.62
CA LYS A 44 -25.42 12.29 3.87
C LYS A 44 -25.19 10.92 3.26
N ARG A 45 -23.98 10.69 2.71
CA ARG A 45 -23.63 9.41 2.15
C ARG A 45 -23.54 8.31 3.21
N MET A 46 -23.01 8.62 4.40
CA MET A 46 -22.95 7.68 5.53
C MET A 46 -24.35 7.34 6.06
N ASP A 47 -25.28 8.30 6.11
CA ASP A 47 -26.67 8.04 6.46
C ASP A 47 -27.36 7.07 5.47
N ILE A 48 -27.10 7.22 4.18
CA ILE A 48 -27.58 6.26 3.17
C ILE A 48 -26.91 4.89 3.38
N SER A 49 -25.60 4.87 3.71
CA SER A 49 -24.87 3.62 3.98
C SER A 49 -25.46 2.87 5.17
N ARG A 50 -25.93 3.58 6.19
CA ARG A 50 -26.68 3.00 7.33
C ARG A 50 -27.96 2.31 6.89
N GLN A 51 -28.75 2.96 6.05
CA GLN A 51 -29.99 2.39 5.50
C GLN A 51 -29.71 1.16 4.63
N VAL A 52 -28.61 1.19 3.85
CA VAL A 52 -28.16 0.01 3.08
C VAL A 52 -27.77 -1.14 3.99
N ALA A 53 -27.12 -0.87 5.13
CA ALA A 53 -26.81 -1.88 6.12
C ALA A 53 -28.06 -2.54 6.69
N GLU A 54 -29.05 -1.73 7.10
CA GLU A 54 -30.33 -2.22 7.59
C GLU A 54 -31.02 -3.13 6.59
N TYR A 55 -31.08 -2.71 5.33
CA TYR A 55 -31.64 -3.52 4.26
C TYR A 55 -30.89 -4.84 4.08
N LYS A 56 -29.54 -4.81 4.11
CA LYS A 56 -28.71 -6.01 3.97
C LYS A 56 -28.92 -7.00 5.12
N ILE A 57 -28.97 -6.50 6.36
CA ILE A 57 -29.23 -7.29 7.57
C ILE A 57 -30.58 -8.00 7.45
N GLU A 58 -31.64 -7.26 7.11
CA GLU A 58 -33.00 -7.80 6.99
C GLU A 58 -33.14 -8.86 5.89
N ASN A 59 -32.33 -8.74 4.83
CA ASN A 59 -32.40 -9.63 3.66
C ASN A 59 -31.27 -10.65 3.59
N GLY A 60 -30.43 -10.79 4.64
CA GLY A 60 -29.33 -11.74 4.69
C GLY A 60 -28.28 -11.53 3.59
N LYS A 61 -28.05 -10.28 3.16
CA LYS A 61 -27.08 -9.95 2.11
C LYS A 61 -25.72 -9.61 2.73
N GLN A 62 -24.66 -10.04 2.08
CA GLN A 62 -23.29 -9.69 2.48
C GLN A 62 -23.04 -8.18 2.39
N VAL A 63 -22.22 -7.66 3.30
CA VAL A 63 -21.82 -6.25 3.33
C VAL A 63 -20.98 -5.91 2.11
N PHE A 64 -19.99 -6.72 1.79
CA PHE A 64 -19.09 -6.50 0.67
C PHE A 64 -19.70 -6.99 -0.64
N ASP A 65 -19.60 -6.15 -1.68
CA ASP A 65 -20.03 -6.43 -3.04
C ASP A 65 -18.95 -5.91 -4.00
N LYS A 66 -17.99 -6.78 -4.32
CA LYS A 66 -16.82 -6.47 -5.17
C LYS A 66 -17.23 -5.88 -6.52
N ALA A 67 -18.18 -6.51 -7.19
CA ALA A 67 -18.61 -6.07 -8.52
C ALA A 67 -19.20 -4.65 -8.49
N ARG A 68 -19.97 -4.35 -7.44
CA ARG A 68 -20.55 -3.03 -7.21
C ARG A 68 -19.50 -1.97 -6.88
N GLU A 69 -18.50 -2.31 -6.11
CA GLU A 69 -17.42 -1.36 -5.76
C GLU A 69 -16.56 -1.05 -6.98
N GLU A 70 -16.16 -2.04 -7.75
CA GLU A 70 -15.40 -1.83 -8.99
C GLU A 70 -16.20 -0.99 -10.02
N GLU A 71 -17.50 -1.24 -10.18
CA GLU A 71 -18.39 -0.42 -11.02
C GLU A 71 -18.39 1.03 -10.53
N LYS A 72 -18.48 1.24 -9.21
CA LYS A 72 -18.49 2.56 -8.61
C LYS A 72 -17.18 3.30 -8.90
N ILE A 73 -16.04 2.66 -8.69
CA ILE A 73 -14.73 3.25 -8.98
C ILE A 73 -14.63 3.65 -10.44
N ARG A 74 -14.94 2.75 -11.37
CA ARG A 74 -14.95 3.08 -12.81
C ARG A 74 -15.84 4.30 -13.12
N LYS A 75 -17.01 4.39 -12.50
CA LYS A 75 -17.95 5.48 -12.70
C LYS A 75 -17.42 6.82 -12.19
N VAL A 76 -16.87 6.86 -10.96
CA VAL A 76 -16.36 8.13 -10.40
C VAL A 76 -15.10 8.61 -11.12
N LYS A 77 -14.22 7.71 -11.55
CA LYS A 77 -13.08 8.04 -12.40
C LYS A 77 -13.50 8.68 -13.73
N SER A 78 -14.57 8.17 -14.35
CA SER A 78 -15.07 8.73 -15.61
C SER A 78 -15.66 10.15 -15.50
N LEU A 79 -15.89 10.65 -14.28
CA LEU A 79 -16.33 12.02 -14.03
C LEU A 79 -15.19 13.03 -13.92
N THR A 80 -13.96 12.55 -13.85
CA THR A 80 -12.77 13.42 -13.73
C THR A 80 -12.30 13.90 -15.11
N HIS A 81 -11.54 15.01 -15.12
CA HIS A 81 -11.12 15.68 -16.36
C HIS A 81 -9.62 15.52 -16.65
N ASN A 82 -8.85 14.90 -15.77
CA ASN A 82 -7.41 14.65 -15.94
C ASN A 82 -6.95 13.45 -15.09
N ASP A 83 -5.80 12.89 -15.43
CA ASP A 83 -5.26 11.68 -14.80
C ASP A 83 -4.91 11.89 -13.32
N PHE A 84 -4.41 13.06 -12.94
CA PHE A 84 -4.09 13.38 -11.55
C PHE A 84 -5.33 13.32 -10.67
N ASN A 85 -6.42 13.98 -11.09
CA ASN A 85 -7.69 13.94 -10.36
C ASN A 85 -8.34 12.55 -10.40
N SER A 86 -8.16 11.80 -11.50
CA SER A 86 -8.69 10.44 -11.63
C SER A 86 -8.09 9.51 -10.57
N HIS A 87 -6.78 9.59 -10.36
CA HIS A 87 -6.08 8.81 -9.34
C HIS A 87 -6.51 9.23 -7.92
N GLY A 88 -6.51 10.53 -7.63
CA GLY A 88 -6.94 11.02 -6.30
C GLY A 88 -8.40 10.70 -5.97
N ILE A 89 -9.31 10.70 -6.97
CA ILE A 89 -10.71 10.30 -6.78
C ILE A 89 -10.83 8.78 -6.54
N GLU A 90 -10.02 7.95 -7.18
CA GLU A 90 -9.96 6.52 -6.91
C GLU A 90 -9.62 6.26 -5.45
N GLU A 91 -8.49 6.78 -4.96
CA GLU A 91 -8.05 6.64 -3.56
C GLU A 91 -9.11 7.16 -2.57
N LEU A 92 -9.67 8.34 -2.84
CA LEU A 92 -10.70 8.93 -1.98
C LEU A 92 -11.94 8.03 -1.88
N PHE A 93 -12.44 7.52 -3.01
CA PHE A 93 -13.64 6.69 -2.99
C PHE A 93 -13.41 5.29 -2.43
N GLU A 94 -12.22 4.72 -2.57
CA GLU A 94 -11.82 3.50 -1.85
C GLU A 94 -11.91 3.70 -0.34
N GLN A 95 -11.37 4.80 0.19
CA GLN A 95 -11.48 5.14 1.62
C GLN A 95 -12.94 5.37 2.06
N ILE A 96 -13.72 6.08 1.27
CA ILE A 96 -15.14 6.32 1.59
C ILE A 96 -15.92 4.99 1.60
N MET A 97 -15.65 4.06 0.67
CA MET A 97 -16.31 2.75 0.64
C MET A 97 -15.87 1.87 1.82
N SER A 98 -14.58 1.90 2.18
CA SER A 98 -14.06 1.26 3.38
C SER A 98 -14.77 1.73 4.64
N MET A 99 -14.91 3.04 4.84
CA MET A 99 -15.65 3.60 5.97
C MET A 99 -17.12 3.20 5.98
N SER A 100 -17.74 3.11 4.79
CA SER A 100 -19.12 2.62 4.66
C SER A 100 -19.26 1.16 5.09
N ARG A 101 -18.29 0.29 4.73
CA ARG A 101 -18.27 -1.11 5.19
C ARG A 101 -18.10 -1.19 6.71
N LYS A 102 -17.17 -0.43 7.29
CA LYS A 102 -16.99 -0.37 8.76
C LYS A 102 -18.29 -0.05 9.49
N LEU A 103 -19.01 0.97 9.03
CA LEU A 103 -20.32 1.32 9.58
C LEU A 103 -21.33 0.17 9.46
N GLN A 104 -21.38 -0.51 8.29
CA GLN A 104 -22.29 -1.62 8.08
C GLN A 104 -21.96 -2.83 8.98
N TYR A 105 -20.67 -3.17 9.14
CA TYR A 105 -20.22 -4.26 10.03
C TYR A 105 -20.46 -3.92 11.50
N GLN A 106 -20.26 -2.65 11.91
CA GLN A 106 -20.59 -2.21 13.25
C GLN A 106 -22.07 -2.45 13.57
N LEU A 107 -22.97 -2.05 12.67
CA LEU A 107 -24.42 -2.28 12.83
C LEU A 107 -24.80 -3.76 12.88
N LEU A 108 -24.13 -4.60 12.08
CA LEU A 108 -24.27 -6.06 12.13
C LEU A 108 -23.87 -6.62 13.50
N SER A 109 -22.74 -6.14 14.04
CA SER A 109 -22.24 -6.54 15.34
C SER A 109 -23.20 -6.13 16.48
N GLU A 110 -23.68 -4.89 16.45
CA GLU A 110 -24.63 -4.36 17.44
C GLU A 110 -25.95 -5.14 17.47
N ARG A 111 -26.41 -5.64 16.33
CA ARG A 111 -27.63 -6.47 16.21
C ARG A 111 -27.38 -7.95 16.51
N GLY A 112 -26.17 -8.35 16.87
CA GLY A 112 -25.81 -9.75 17.13
C GLY A 112 -25.91 -10.68 15.91
N SER A 113 -25.92 -10.09 14.70
CA SER A 113 -26.08 -10.82 13.43
C SER A 113 -24.76 -11.35 12.87
N LEU A 114 -23.61 -11.04 13.52
CA LEU A 114 -22.34 -11.70 13.22
C LEU A 114 -22.39 -13.12 13.78
N ASN A 115 -22.39 -14.09 12.90
CA ASN A 115 -22.25 -15.49 13.29
C ASN A 115 -20.94 -15.65 14.06
N LYS A 116 -21.01 -16.16 15.29
CA LYS A 116 -19.81 -16.59 16.01
C LYS A 116 -19.30 -17.82 15.30
N LEU A 117 -18.15 -17.69 14.64
CA LEU A 117 -17.48 -18.84 14.07
C LEU A 117 -17.10 -19.85 15.17
N PRO A 118 -17.14 -21.14 14.87
CA PRO A 118 -16.64 -22.14 15.77
C PRO A 118 -15.12 -21.94 15.93
N PHE A 119 -14.72 -21.36 17.04
CA PHE A 119 -13.32 -21.27 17.41
C PHE A 119 -12.86 -22.63 17.90
N ILE A 120 -11.88 -23.20 17.21
CA ILE A 120 -11.25 -24.45 17.62
C ILE A 120 -9.99 -24.08 18.40
N GLN A 121 -10.02 -24.29 19.70
CA GLN A 121 -8.84 -24.13 20.54
C GLN A 121 -7.88 -25.30 20.31
N VAL A 122 -6.63 -24.97 19.99
CA VAL A 122 -5.54 -25.93 19.83
C VAL A 122 -4.42 -25.60 20.80
N ASP A 123 -3.70 -26.60 21.28
CA ASP A 123 -2.56 -26.39 22.18
C ASP A 123 -1.34 -25.80 21.44
N GLN A 124 -1.23 -26.11 20.15
CA GLN A 124 -0.15 -25.62 19.29
C GLN A 124 -0.63 -25.53 17.84
N LEU A 125 -0.18 -24.49 17.15
CA LEU A 125 -0.42 -24.36 15.70
C LEU A 125 0.37 -25.41 14.93
N GLU A 126 -0.27 -26.02 13.95
CA GLU A 126 0.39 -26.96 13.05
C GLU A 126 1.12 -26.17 11.96
N THR A 127 2.44 -26.03 12.12
CA THR A 127 3.28 -25.24 11.20
C THR A 127 4.15 -26.13 10.29
N GLU A 128 4.32 -27.41 10.60
CA GLU A 128 5.07 -28.31 9.74
C GLU A 128 4.31 -28.56 8.43
N LYS A 129 4.96 -28.28 7.29
CA LYS A 129 4.38 -28.38 5.95
C LYS A 129 3.15 -27.49 5.71
N ALA A 130 3.02 -26.44 6.51
CA ALA A 130 1.95 -25.47 6.30
C ALA A 130 2.09 -24.81 4.92
N ARG A 131 0.96 -24.58 4.27
CA ARG A 131 0.88 -23.75 3.06
C ARG A 131 0.68 -22.31 3.48
N VAL A 132 1.65 -21.47 3.21
CA VAL A 132 1.65 -20.09 3.68
C VAL A 132 1.63 -19.13 2.51
N VAL A 133 0.65 -18.25 2.49
CA VAL A 133 0.55 -17.17 1.49
C VAL A 133 1.06 -15.84 2.07
N PHE A 134 1.73 -15.05 1.25
CA PHE A 134 2.12 -13.69 1.58
C PHE A 134 1.87 -12.74 0.41
N GLN A 135 1.62 -11.47 0.70
CA GLN A 135 1.43 -10.47 -0.34
C GLN A 135 2.77 -9.89 -0.78
N GLY A 136 2.93 -9.67 -2.08
CA GLY A 136 4.06 -9.00 -2.70
C GLY A 136 4.83 -9.90 -3.65
N ALA A 137 6.15 -9.86 -3.58
CA ALA A 137 7.02 -10.66 -4.44
C ALA A 137 8.03 -11.44 -3.61
N GLU A 138 8.67 -12.42 -4.22
CA GLU A 138 9.84 -13.08 -3.63
C GLU A 138 10.91 -12.03 -3.28
N GLY A 139 11.46 -12.12 -2.07
CA GLY A 139 12.41 -11.13 -1.53
C GLY A 139 11.75 -9.99 -0.75
N ALA A 140 10.40 -9.92 -0.67
CA ALA A 140 9.70 -8.92 0.13
C ALA A 140 9.90 -9.12 1.65
N TYR A 141 9.65 -8.07 2.43
CA TYR A 141 9.68 -8.15 3.90
C TYR A 141 8.60 -9.10 4.45
N SER A 142 7.46 -9.26 3.77
CA SER A 142 6.43 -10.23 4.09
C SER A 142 6.96 -11.67 4.00
N GLN A 143 7.75 -12.00 2.98
CA GLN A 143 8.41 -13.30 2.89
C GLN A 143 9.45 -13.49 3.99
N ALA A 144 10.22 -12.46 4.32
CA ALA A 144 11.18 -12.52 5.43
C ALA A 144 10.46 -12.76 6.77
N ALA A 145 9.31 -12.11 6.99
CA ALA A 145 8.46 -12.34 8.17
C ALA A 145 7.94 -13.78 8.23
N MET A 146 7.49 -14.29 7.09
CA MET A 146 7.04 -15.66 6.96
C MET A 146 8.12 -16.68 7.36
N HIS A 147 9.31 -16.59 6.78
CA HIS A 147 10.42 -17.47 7.12
C HIS A 147 10.89 -17.35 8.58
N GLN A 148 10.83 -16.14 9.14
CA GLN A 148 11.20 -15.94 10.54
C GLN A 148 10.19 -16.57 11.50
N TYR A 149 8.91 -16.61 11.15
CA TYR A 149 7.85 -17.20 11.97
C TYR A 149 7.75 -18.72 11.81
N PHE A 150 7.70 -19.20 10.56
CA PHE A 150 7.43 -20.61 10.23
C PHE A 150 8.70 -21.43 10.00
N GLY A 151 9.86 -20.78 9.76
CA GLY A 151 11.07 -21.46 9.29
C GLY A 151 11.01 -21.76 7.78
N ASP A 152 11.94 -22.58 7.31
CA ASP A 152 12.12 -22.86 5.88
C ASP A 152 11.39 -24.13 5.39
N ARG A 153 10.76 -24.88 6.29
CA ARG A 153 10.09 -26.16 5.98
C ARG A 153 8.58 -26.02 5.75
N ILE A 154 8.21 -25.08 4.89
CA ILE A 154 6.82 -24.75 4.53
C ILE A 154 6.68 -24.71 3.01
N ASP A 155 5.46 -24.91 2.53
CA ASP A 155 5.07 -24.60 1.18
C ASP A 155 4.58 -23.15 1.14
N SER A 156 5.19 -22.28 0.32
CA SER A 156 4.80 -20.88 0.29
C SER A 156 4.60 -20.39 -1.13
N PHE A 157 3.68 -19.44 -1.28
CA PHE A 157 3.46 -18.71 -2.52
C PHE A 157 3.07 -17.27 -2.23
N HIS A 158 3.23 -16.41 -3.22
CA HIS A 158 2.87 -15.00 -3.11
C HIS A 158 1.66 -14.67 -3.97
N VAL A 159 0.98 -13.60 -3.58
CA VAL A 159 -0.15 -13.02 -4.28
C VAL A 159 0.03 -11.51 -4.43
N ASP A 160 -0.69 -10.91 -5.37
CA ASP A 160 -0.52 -9.49 -5.68
C ASP A 160 -1.20 -8.57 -4.66
N THR A 161 -2.34 -8.99 -4.11
CA THR A 161 -3.13 -8.17 -3.18
C THR A 161 -3.31 -8.84 -1.82
N PHE A 162 -3.56 -8.04 -0.79
CA PHE A 162 -3.90 -8.58 0.55
C PHE A 162 -5.21 -9.37 0.52
N ARG A 163 -6.16 -8.95 -0.32
CA ARG A 163 -7.42 -9.65 -0.53
C ARG A 163 -7.21 -11.05 -1.09
N ASP A 164 -6.33 -11.21 -2.07
CA ASP A 164 -6.04 -12.53 -2.64
C ASP A 164 -5.44 -13.46 -1.58
N ALA A 165 -4.68 -12.92 -0.61
CA ALA A 165 -4.16 -13.72 0.50
C ALA A 165 -5.30 -14.20 1.43
N MET A 166 -6.31 -13.36 1.71
CA MET A 166 -7.48 -13.76 2.49
C MET A 166 -8.34 -14.78 1.75
N ILE A 167 -8.55 -14.60 0.44
CA ILE A 167 -9.26 -15.55 -0.42
C ILE A 167 -8.55 -16.90 -0.43
N ALA A 168 -7.21 -16.93 -0.46
CA ALA A 168 -6.45 -18.17 -0.44
C ALA A 168 -6.69 -19.02 0.83
N ILE A 169 -6.93 -18.37 1.98
CA ILE A 169 -7.34 -19.05 3.21
C ILE A 169 -8.78 -19.55 3.08
N ASP A 170 -9.69 -18.68 2.67
CA ASP A 170 -11.13 -18.99 2.56
C ASP A 170 -11.39 -20.16 1.60
N GLU A 171 -10.65 -20.23 0.49
CA GLU A 171 -10.71 -21.32 -0.49
C GLU A 171 -9.92 -22.58 -0.06
N GLY A 172 -9.17 -22.53 1.05
CA GLY A 172 -8.34 -23.62 1.54
C GLY A 172 -7.11 -23.90 0.69
N SER A 173 -6.64 -22.97 -0.14
CA SER A 173 -5.38 -23.07 -0.89
C SER A 173 -4.16 -22.71 -0.04
N ALA A 174 -4.35 -21.94 1.04
CA ALA A 174 -3.38 -21.66 2.09
C ALA A 174 -3.95 -22.03 3.47
N ASP A 175 -3.05 -22.39 4.38
CA ASP A 175 -3.39 -22.64 5.79
C ASP A 175 -3.19 -21.37 6.62
N TYR A 176 -2.24 -20.53 6.23
CA TYR A 176 -1.92 -19.25 6.89
C TYR A 176 -1.61 -18.16 5.88
N ALA A 177 -1.93 -16.91 6.25
CA ALA A 177 -1.47 -15.72 5.53
C ALA A 177 -0.59 -14.85 6.44
N VAL A 178 0.45 -14.26 5.86
CA VAL A 178 1.34 -13.29 6.52
C VAL A 178 1.07 -11.91 5.95
N LEU A 179 0.50 -11.02 6.77
CA LEU A 179 -0.03 -9.73 6.34
C LEU A 179 0.53 -8.59 7.21
N PRO A 180 1.01 -7.48 6.62
CA PRO A 180 1.49 -6.33 7.37
C PRO A 180 0.32 -5.56 7.97
N ILE A 181 0.28 -5.38 9.29
CA ILE A 181 -0.81 -4.63 9.94
C ILE A 181 -0.39 -3.19 10.28
N GLU A 182 0.89 -2.98 10.56
CA GLU A 182 1.41 -1.69 11.00
C GLU A 182 2.89 -1.55 10.66
N ASN A 183 3.30 -0.35 10.24
CA ASN A 183 4.71 0.04 10.15
C ASN A 183 4.96 1.25 11.04
N SER A 184 6.05 1.22 11.82
CA SER A 184 6.37 2.26 12.82
C SER A 184 6.60 3.65 12.24
N THR A 185 6.86 3.78 10.94
CA THR A 185 7.08 5.06 10.25
C THR A 185 5.95 5.43 9.27
N ALA A 186 5.27 4.45 8.70
CA ALA A 186 4.19 4.64 7.73
C ALA A 186 2.79 4.58 8.37
N GLY A 187 2.69 4.04 9.60
CA GLY A 187 1.43 3.86 10.29
C GLY A 187 0.72 2.55 9.97
N ILE A 188 -0.59 2.52 10.17
CA ILE A 188 -1.44 1.35 9.99
C ILE A 188 -1.69 1.04 8.52
N VAL A 189 -1.82 -0.25 8.19
CA VAL A 189 -2.25 -0.72 6.87
C VAL A 189 -3.77 -0.90 6.92
N SER A 190 -4.51 0.17 6.62
CA SER A 190 -5.98 0.24 6.81
C SER A 190 -6.74 -0.87 6.09
N GLU A 191 -6.28 -1.26 4.89
CA GLU A 191 -6.88 -2.33 4.10
C GLU A 191 -6.94 -3.66 4.88
N ILE A 192 -5.91 -3.98 5.66
CA ILE A 192 -5.90 -5.23 6.45
C ILE A 192 -6.99 -5.23 7.51
N TYR A 193 -7.24 -4.09 8.16
CA TYR A 193 -8.33 -4.01 9.15
C TYR A 193 -9.70 -4.22 8.50
N ASP A 194 -9.91 -3.71 7.29
CA ASP A 194 -11.15 -3.91 6.56
C ASP A 194 -11.32 -5.39 6.15
N LEU A 195 -10.23 -6.00 5.68
CA LEU A 195 -10.24 -7.43 5.31
C LEU A 195 -10.47 -8.35 6.51
N LEU A 196 -9.90 -8.04 7.69
CA LEU A 196 -10.14 -8.81 8.92
C LEU A 196 -11.61 -8.75 9.40
N VAL A 197 -12.33 -7.70 9.03
CA VAL A 197 -13.76 -7.58 9.34
C VAL A 197 -14.62 -8.27 8.28
N GLU A 198 -14.15 -8.30 7.04
CA GLU A 198 -14.88 -8.89 5.92
C GLU A 198 -14.75 -10.41 5.86
N PHE A 199 -13.52 -10.91 6.07
CA PHE A 199 -13.21 -12.33 6.09
C PHE A 199 -13.28 -12.87 7.52
N GLU A 200 -13.87 -14.04 7.68
CA GLU A 200 -14.07 -14.68 8.98
C GLU A 200 -12.79 -15.41 9.46
N ASN A 201 -11.64 -14.74 9.36
CA ASN A 201 -10.33 -15.30 9.68
C ASN A 201 -9.87 -14.88 11.09
N TYR A 202 -8.99 -15.67 11.68
CA TYR A 202 -8.46 -15.45 13.02
C TYR A 202 -6.98 -15.02 12.98
N ILE A 203 -6.62 -14.06 13.81
CA ILE A 203 -5.21 -13.74 14.06
C ILE A 203 -4.70 -14.76 15.08
N VAL A 204 -3.71 -15.56 14.66
CA VAL A 204 -3.13 -16.65 15.46
C VAL A 204 -1.68 -16.40 15.86
N GLY A 205 -1.07 -15.34 15.36
CA GLY A 205 0.29 -14.96 15.71
C GLY A 205 0.68 -13.60 15.18
N GLU A 206 1.87 -13.17 15.59
CA GLU A 206 2.50 -11.94 15.06
C GLU A 206 4.00 -12.15 14.85
N GLN A 207 4.55 -11.41 13.89
CA GLN A 207 5.97 -11.32 13.65
C GLN A 207 6.39 -9.89 13.41
N ILE A 208 7.35 -9.40 14.18
CA ILE A 208 7.92 -8.06 13.98
C ILE A 208 9.22 -8.19 13.20
N ILE A 209 9.33 -7.47 12.10
CA ILE A 209 10.53 -7.40 11.27
C ILE A 209 11.11 -5.98 11.35
N LYS A 210 12.39 -5.88 11.69
CA LYS A 210 13.13 -4.64 11.54
C LYS A 210 13.28 -4.33 10.05
N ILE A 211 12.90 -3.12 9.65
CA ILE A 211 13.06 -2.65 8.27
C ILE A 211 14.40 -1.96 8.16
N GLU A 212 15.36 -2.67 7.60
CA GLU A 212 16.69 -2.17 7.30
C GLU A 212 16.92 -2.20 5.79
N HIS A 213 16.91 -1.01 5.20
CA HIS A 213 17.14 -0.88 3.77
C HIS A 213 18.62 -0.98 3.46
N CYS A 214 18.96 -1.80 2.47
CA CYS A 214 20.33 -1.96 1.99
C CYS A 214 20.43 -1.46 0.55
N LEU A 215 21.48 -0.73 0.24
CA LEU A 215 21.89 -0.46 -1.13
C LEU A 215 22.61 -1.69 -1.66
N MET A 216 22.17 -2.22 -2.78
CA MET A 216 22.71 -3.42 -3.38
C MET A 216 22.88 -3.29 -4.89
N ALA A 217 23.86 -3.99 -5.44
CA ALA A 217 24.17 -4.01 -6.87
C ALA A 217 24.75 -5.37 -7.27
N LEU A 218 25.11 -5.51 -8.53
CA LEU A 218 25.84 -6.70 -9.00
C LEU A 218 27.18 -6.86 -8.28
N PRO A 219 27.61 -8.08 -8.00
CA PRO A 219 28.90 -8.34 -7.34
C PRO A 219 30.07 -7.64 -8.02
N GLY A 220 30.91 -6.98 -7.21
CA GLY A 220 32.06 -6.22 -7.66
C GLY A 220 31.77 -4.84 -8.25
N THR A 221 30.53 -4.34 -8.13
CA THR A 221 30.17 -2.95 -8.45
C THR A 221 30.65 -2.01 -7.36
N LYS A 222 31.20 -0.85 -7.73
CA LYS A 222 31.62 0.20 -6.78
C LYS A 222 30.57 1.30 -6.72
N LEU A 223 30.49 2.01 -5.62
CA LEU A 223 29.58 3.16 -5.46
C LEU A 223 29.78 4.22 -6.56
N SER A 224 31.01 4.39 -7.05
CA SER A 224 31.36 5.30 -8.15
C SER A 224 30.77 4.90 -9.50
N ASP A 225 30.42 3.65 -9.68
CA ASP A 225 29.91 3.12 -10.95
C ASP A 225 28.40 3.37 -11.09
N ILE A 226 27.71 3.56 -9.95
CA ILE A 226 26.25 3.70 -9.88
C ILE A 226 25.81 5.04 -10.47
N LYS A 227 24.81 4.97 -11.35
CA LYS A 227 24.11 6.12 -11.94
C LYS A 227 22.64 6.16 -11.59
N THR A 228 22.04 4.98 -11.38
CA THR A 228 20.60 4.84 -11.17
C THR A 228 20.31 3.93 -9.98
N VAL A 229 19.39 4.34 -9.12
CA VAL A 229 18.92 3.57 -7.97
C VAL A 229 17.41 3.35 -8.08
N TYR A 230 17.00 2.10 -7.98
CA TYR A 230 15.61 1.66 -8.03
C TYR A 230 15.09 1.28 -6.65
N SER A 231 13.87 1.66 -6.31
CA SER A 231 13.16 1.16 -5.13
C SER A 231 11.69 1.58 -5.12
N HIS A 232 10.93 1.10 -4.15
CA HIS A 232 9.59 1.61 -3.89
C HIS A 232 9.63 3.09 -3.45
N PRO A 233 8.65 3.94 -3.84
CA PRO A 233 8.64 5.37 -3.50
C PRO A 233 8.87 5.64 -2.02
N GLN A 234 8.22 4.88 -1.14
CA GLN A 234 8.37 5.03 0.30
C GLN A 234 9.79 4.73 0.78
N SER A 235 10.45 3.71 0.24
CA SER A 235 11.82 3.36 0.61
C SER A 235 12.83 4.39 0.08
N LEU A 236 12.60 4.96 -1.10
CA LEU A 236 13.38 6.10 -1.60
C LEU A 236 13.25 7.31 -0.66
N MET A 237 12.03 7.63 -0.25
CA MET A 237 11.77 8.72 0.69
C MET A 237 12.42 8.46 2.06
N GLN A 238 12.32 7.25 2.59
CA GLN A 238 12.94 6.85 3.86
C GLN A 238 14.48 6.83 3.79
N SER A 239 15.06 6.74 2.60
CA SER A 239 16.51 6.75 2.36
C SER A 239 17.01 8.08 1.75
N ALA A 240 16.16 9.10 1.67
CA ALA A 240 16.46 10.35 0.98
C ALA A 240 17.71 11.05 1.50
N ARG A 241 17.96 11.02 2.81
CA ARG A 241 19.17 11.63 3.40
C ARG A 241 20.45 11.00 2.84
N TYR A 242 20.48 9.69 2.69
CA TYR A 242 21.61 8.97 2.11
C TYR A 242 21.68 9.21 0.59
N LEU A 243 20.57 9.04 -0.13
CA LEU A 243 20.51 9.17 -1.58
C LEU A 243 20.92 10.55 -2.08
N ASN A 244 20.54 11.61 -1.36
CA ASN A 244 20.86 13.02 -1.73
C ASN A 244 22.35 13.36 -1.56
N THR A 245 23.17 12.51 -0.96
CA THR A 245 24.63 12.69 -0.93
C THR A 245 25.32 12.21 -2.22
N HIS A 246 24.58 11.59 -3.13
CA HIS A 246 25.08 11.02 -4.38
C HIS A 246 24.34 11.58 -5.59
N PRO A 247 25.01 11.68 -6.76
CA PRO A 247 24.41 12.21 -7.99
C PRO A 247 23.58 11.15 -8.74
N TRP A 248 22.95 10.22 -8.05
CA TRP A 248 22.22 9.12 -8.67
C TRP A 248 20.81 9.49 -9.07
N GLN A 249 20.36 9.02 -10.22
CA GLN A 249 18.96 9.08 -10.62
C GLN A 249 18.16 8.09 -9.77
N GLN A 250 17.06 8.54 -9.17
CA GLN A 250 16.17 7.71 -8.37
C GLN A 250 14.93 7.36 -9.20
N ILE A 251 14.63 6.06 -9.34
CA ILE A 251 13.50 5.58 -10.11
C ILE A 251 12.60 4.72 -9.24
N SER A 252 11.32 5.07 -9.22
CA SER A 252 10.30 4.35 -8.46
C SER A 252 9.91 3.03 -9.14
N MET A 253 9.76 2.00 -8.32
CA MET A 253 9.29 0.67 -8.71
C MET A 253 8.10 0.28 -7.83
N GLN A 254 7.30 -0.66 -8.29
CA GLN A 254 6.11 -1.15 -7.58
C GLN A 254 6.43 -1.68 -6.17
N ASN A 255 7.57 -2.38 -6.00
CA ASN A 255 8.09 -2.80 -4.70
C ASN A 255 9.61 -2.95 -4.71
N ASN A 256 10.19 -3.09 -3.51
CA ASN A 256 11.63 -3.18 -3.32
C ASN A 256 12.24 -4.46 -3.91
N ALA A 257 11.52 -5.58 -3.83
CA ALA A 257 12.01 -6.85 -4.35
C ALA A 257 12.06 -6.84 -5.89
N PHE A 258 11.09 -6.21 -6.54
CA PHE A 258 11.13 -6.00 -7.99
C PHE A 258 12.32 -5.13 -8.42
N ALA A 259 12.67 -4.13 -7.61
CA ALA A 259 13.87 -3.31 -7.87
C ALA A 259 15.15 -4.16 -7.81
N ALA A 260 15.29 -5.01 -6.79
CA ALA A 260 16.42 -5.92 -6.64
C ALA A 260 16.48 -6.94 -7.80
N ARG A 261 15.34 -7.57 -8.14
CA ARG A 261 15.24 -8.50 -9.26
C ARG A 261 15.65 -7.85 -10.59
N LYS A 262 15.15 -6.65 -10.88
CA LYS A 262 15.50 -5.89 -12.08
C LYS A 262 17.01 -5.70 -12.22
N VAL A 263 17.68 -5.25 -11.15
CA VAL A 263 19.14 -5.06 -11.17
C VAL A 263 19.88 -6.37 -11.42
N ALA A 264 19.42 -7.48 -10.85
CA ALA A 264 20.00 -8.78 -11.05
C ALA A 264 19.82 -9.30 -12.50
N GLU A 265 18.64 -9.07 -13.10
CA GLU A 265 18.30 -9.55 -14.45
C GLU A 265 18.97 -8.72 -15.55
N GLU A 266 19.00 -7.39 -15.43
CA GLU A 266 19.57 -6.49 -16.45
C GLU A 266 21.11 -6.53 -16.52
N LYS A 267 21.76 -6.98 -15.46
CA LYS A 267 23.23 -7.14 -15.37
C LYS A 267 24.03 -5.86 -15.72
N ASP A 268 23.42 -4.69 -15.48
CA ASP A 268 24.05 -3.39 -15.68
C ASP A 268 24.68 -2.90 -14.36
N ARG A 269 26.02 -2.79 -14.34
CA ARG A 269 26.78 -2.32 -13.16
C ARG A 269 26.57 -0.84 -12.83
N THR A 270 25.88 -0.08 -13.68
CA THR A 270 25.53 1.31 -13.37
C THR A 270 24.22 1.42 -12.57
N GLN A 271 23.59 0.29 -12.28
CA GLN A 271 22.33 0.20 -11.57
C GLN A 271 22.51 -0.38 -10.17
N ALA A 272 21.72 0.14 -9.24
CA ALA A 272 21.59 -0.38 -7.88
C ALA A 272 20.12 -0.40 -7.45
N ALA A 273 19.82 -1.18 -6.43
CA ALA A 273 18.50 -1.21 -5.80
C ALA A 273 18.62 -0.92 -4.30
N ILE A 274 17.53 -0.37 -3.72
CA ILE A 274 17.33 -0.35 -2.28
C ILE A 274 16.24 -1.38 -1.95
N ALA A 275 16.62 -2.40 -1.17
CA ALA A 275 15.72 -3.46 -0.75
C ALA A 275 16.20 -4.09 0.59
N SER A 276 15.57 -5.21 0.99
CA SER A 276 15.94 -5.98 2.17
C SER A 276 17.25 -6.77 1.95
N GLU A 277 17.98 -7.09 3.02
CA GLU A 277 19.11 -8.02 2.95
C GLU A 277 18.67 -9.39 2.39
N TYR A 278 17.45 -9.82 2.70
CA TYR A 278 16.87 -11.04 2.17
C TYR A 278 16.77 -11.02 0.64
N ALA A 279 16.31 -9.90 0.06
CA ALA A 279 16.26 -9.74 -1.40
C ALA A 279 17.67 -9.78 -2.04
N ALA A 280 18.67 -9.16 -1.40
CA ALA A 280 20.04 -9.22 -1.90
C ALA A 280 20.54 -10.67 -1.98
N LYS A 281 20.32 -11.44 -0.92
CA LYS A 281 20.70 -12.87 -0.87
C LYS A 281 19.96 -13.70 -1.93
N LEU A 282 18.66 -13.47 -2.08
CA LEU A 282 17.80 -14.21 -3.01
C LEU A 282 18.22 -13.99 -4.47
N TYR A 283 18.50 -12.74 -4.84
CA TYR A 283 18.85 -12.36 -6.22
C TYR A 283 20.36 -12.35 -6.51
N GLY A 284 21.19 -12.77 -5.54
CA GLY A 284 22.65 -12.84 -5.72
C GLY A 284 23.31 -11.46 -5.90
N LEU A 285 22.75 -10.43 -5.28
CA LEU A 285 23.29 -9.08 -5.28
C LEU A 285 24.24 -8.87 -4.09
N GLU A 286 25.26 -8.05 -4.30
CA GLU A 286 26.20 -7.62 -3.26
C GLU A 286 25.63 -6.39 -2.55
N ILE A 287 25.61 -6.41 -1.22
CA ILE A 287 25.24 -5.27 -0.40
C ILE A 287 26.43 -4.32 -0.34
N LEU A 288 26.25 -3.11 -0.87
CA LEU A 288 27.26 -2.06 -0.86
C LEU A 288 27.20 -1.22 0.41
N GLU A 289 25.99 -1.03 0.96
CA GLU A 289 25.76 -0.26 2.18
C GLU A 289 24.51 -0.77 2.91
N LYS A 290 24.60 -0.93 4.25
CA LYS A 290 23.46 -1.33 5.09
C LYS A 290 22.88 -0.14 5.84
N GLY A 291 21.59 -0.21 6.16
CA GLY A 291 20.93 0.78 7.01
C GLY A 291 20.85 2.16 6.36
N VAL A 292 20.65 2.23 5.05
CA VAL A 292 20.53 3.49 4.31
C VAL A 292 19.25 4.28 4.63
N ASN A 293 18.32 3.69 5.37
CA ASN A 293 17.10 4.36 5.85
C ASN A 293 17.40 5.30 7.03
N GLN A 294 16.65 6.42 7.11
CA GLN A 294 16.86 7.48 8.10
C GLN A 294 16.54 7.05 9.53
N SER A 295 15.55 6.18 9.73
CA SER A 295 15.15 5.68 11.02
C SER A 295 15.75 4.30 11.29
N SER A 296 16.56 4.19 12.35
CA SER A 296 17.10 2.91 12.81
C SER A 296 16.07 2.04 13.55
N THR A 297 14.93 2.61 13.93
CA THR A 297 13.84 1.95 14.66
C THR A 297 12.66 1.56 13.76
N ASN A 298 12.80 1.71 12.44
CA ASN A 298 11.76 1.31 11.50
C ASN A 298 11.51 -0.19 11.60
N SER A 299 10.26 -0.56 11.85
CA SER A 299 9.81 -1.96 11.94
C SER A 299 8.41 -2.11 11.36
N THR A 300 8.13 -3.27 10.83
CA THR A 300 6.78 -3.66 10.40
C THR A 300 6.31 -4.83 11.25
N ARG A 301 5.10 -4.70 11.79
CA ARG A 301 4.40 -5.77 12.45
C ARG A 301 3.55 -6.50 11.41
N PHE A 302 3.79 -7.81 11.30
CA PHE A 302 2.99 -8.72 10.51
C PHE A 302 2.11 -9.55 11.42
N ILE A 303 0.90 -9.81 10.99
CA ILE A 303 -0.01 -10.77 11.63
C ILE A 303 -0.03 -12.06 10.84
N ILE A 304 -0.23 -13.17 11.56
CA ILE A 304 -0.46 -14.47 11.00
C ILE A 304 -1.95 -14.74 11.12
N VAL A 305 -2.58 -15.03 9.99
CA VAL A 305 -4.03 -15.19 9.88
C VAL A 305 -4.33 -16.60 9.36
N THR A 306 -5.38 -17.25 9.85
CA THR A 306 -5.86 -18.55 9.42
C THR A 306 -7.39 -18.59 9.38
#